data_fbc528c9c7a6b8c4b8f110bcfc431f74
#
_entry.id   fbc528c9c7a6b8c4b8f110bcfc431f74
#
_cell.length_a   1.000
_cell.length_b   1.000
_cell.length_c   1.000
_cell.angle_alpha   90.00
_cell.angle_beta   90.00
_cell.angle_gamma   90.00
#
_symmetry.space_group_name_H-M   'P 1'
#
loop_
_entity.id
_entity.type
_entity.pdbx_description
1 polymer ?
#
loop_
_entity_poly.entity_id
_entity_poly.type
_entity_poly.pdbx_seq_one_letter_code
_entity_poly.pdbx_strand_id
1 'polypeptide(L)' 'MTAIPTLFKEVFLLKPELHKDTRGSFLEAYKQEAFEQRIGRKIDFCQDNYTTSKKGVLRGLHYQLPPFSQSKLVSVL' A
#
# COMPACT_ATOMS: atom_id res chain seq x y z
N MET A 1 1.94 11.62 -5.35
CA MET A 1 2.04 10.14 -5.35
C MET A 1 2.32 9.63 -6.76
N THR A 2 3.26 8.73 -6.88
CA THR A 2 3.62 8.08 -8.15
C THR A 2 3.35 6.58 -8.04
N ALA A 3 2.71 6.00 -9.05
CA ALA A 3 2.50 4.55 -9.14
C ALA A 3 3.49 3.97 -10.14
N ILE A 4 4.29 3.01 -9.69
CA ILE A 4 5.33 2.37 -10.50
C ILE A 4 4.88 0.94 -10.77
N PRO A 5 4.70 0.54 -12.06
CA PRO A 5 4.35 -0.83 -12.40
C PRO A 5 5.44 -1.82 -11.97
N THR A 6 5.03 -3.05 -11.69
CA THR A 6 5.94 -4.16 -11.40
C THR A 6 5.81 -5.25 -12.47
N LEU A 7 6.53 -6.36 -12.29
CA LEU A 7 6.39 -7.52 -13.16
C LEU A 7 4.97 -8.09 -13.17
N PHE A 8 4.24 -7.91 -12.07
CA PHE A 8 2.87 -8.38 -11.95
C PHE A 8 1.91 -7.24 -12.28
N LYS A 9 1.00 -7.48 -13.21
CA LYS A 9 0.05 -6.48 -13.71
C LYS A 9 -0.78 -5.84 -12.60
N GLU A 10 -1.12 -6.59 -11.56
CA GLU A 10 -1.99 -6.16 -10.47
C GLU A 10 -1.22 -5.59 -9.27
N VAL A 11 0.11 -5.52 -9.35
CA VAL A 11 0.96 -5.07 -8.24
C VAL A 11 1.68 -3.79 -8.62
N PHE A 12 1.52 -2.76 -7.79
CA PHE A 12 2.16 -1.46 -7.97
C PHE A 12 2.98 -1.09 -6.76
N LEU A 13 4.10 -0.43 -7.00
CA LEU A 13 4.85 0.26 -5.97
C LEU A 13 4.39 1.72 -5.95
N LEU A 14 3.85 2.16 -4.82
CA LEU A 14 3.39 3.54 -4.65
C LEU A 14 4.45 4.34 -3.92
N LYS A 15 4.83 5.47 -4.49
CA LYS A 15 5.81 6.38 -3.91
C LYS A 15 5.13 7.69 -3.56
N PRO A 16 4.85 7.96 -2.28
CA PRO A 16 4.31 9.24 -1.87
C PRO A 16 5.35 10.34 -1.96
N GLU A 17 4.89 11.57 -2.01
CA GLU A 17 5.76 12.74 -1.98
C GLU A 17 6.13 13.09 -0.54
N LEU A 18 7.42 13.18 -0.26
CA LEU A 18 7.92 13.53 1.07
C LEU A 18 8.20 15.03 1.14
N HIS A 19 7.60 15.70 2.11
CA HIS A 19 7.81 17.11 2.39
C HIS A 19 8.65 17.27 3.65
N LYS A 20 9.78 17.96 3.54
CA LYS A 20 10.70 18.20 4.65
C LYS A 20 10.78 19.69 4.99
N ASP A 21 10.87 19.99 6.28
CA ASP A 21 11.15 21.33 6.81
C ASP A 21 11.98 21.21 8.10
N THR A 22 12.17 22.32 8.81
CA THR A 22 12.98 22.35 10.04
C THR A 22 12.36 21.53 11.18
N ARG A 23 11.08 21.20 11.12
CA ARG A 23 10.39 20.41 12.15
C ARG A 23 10.50 18.90 11.91
N GLY A 24 10.91 18.48 10.70
CA GLY A 24 10.98 17.08 10.30
C GLY A 24 10.41 16.85 8.92
N SER A 25 9.63 15.79 8.76
CA SER A 25 9.06 15.43 7.47
C SER A 25 7.58 15.07 7.58
N PHE A 26 6.89 15.24 6.47
CA PHE A 26 5.48 14.89 6.31
C PHE A 26 5.26 14.25 4.95
N LEU A 27 4.44 13.21 4.91
CA LEU A 27 3.93 12.68 3.65
C LEU A 27 2.48 12.27 3.81
N GLU A 28 1.74 12.38 2.72
CA GLU A 28 0.38 11.85 2.63
C GLU A 28 0.49 10.37 2.22
N ALA A 29 0.30 9.47 3.18
CA ALA A 29 0.47 8.05 2.94
C ALA A 29 -0.65 7.47 2.07
N TYR A 30 -1.88 7.95 2.24
CA TYR A 30 -3.04 7.50 1.49
C TYR A 30 -4.09 8.60 1.38
N LYS A 31 -4.60 8.77 0.18
CA LYS A 31 -5.79 9.57 -0.12
C LYS A 31 -6.57 8.84 -1.20
N GLN A 32 -7.81 8.50 -0.93
CA GLN A 32 -8.62 7.64 -1.81
C GLN A 32 -8.66 8.16 -3.25
N GLU A 33 -8.97 9.43 -3.44
CA GLU A 33 -9.07 10.02 -4.78
C GLU A 33 -7.76 9.90 -5.57
N ALA A 34 -6.64 10.29 -4.95
CA ALA A 34 -5.33 10.22 -5.59
C ALA A 34 -4.91 8.79 -5.89
N PHE A 35 -5.17 7.87 -4.95
CA PHE A 35 -4.89 6.46 -5.11
C PHE A 35 -5.67 5.85 -6.28
N GLU A 36 -6.99 6.07 -6.32
CA GLU A 36 -7.85 5.52 -7.37
C GLU A 36 -7.47 6.06 -8.75
N GLN A 37 -7.08 7.33 -8.85
CA GLN A 37 -6.59 7.91 -10.10
C GLN A 37 -5.31 7.23 -10.59
N ARG A 38 -4.38 6.90 -9.68
CA ARG A 38 -3.10 6.28 -10.05
C ARG A 38 -3.25 4.82 -10.40
N ILE A 39 -4.13 4.09 -9.72
CA ILE A 39 -4.37 2.67 -9.95
C ILE A 39 -5.37 2.44 -11.10
N GLY A 40 -6.23 3.42 -11.39
CA GLY A 40 -7.23 3.30 -12.44
C GLY A 40 -8.44 2.47 -12.04
N ARG A 41 -8.66 2.26 -10.75
CA ARG A 41 -9.76 1.46 -10.21
C ARG A 41 -10.29 2.10 -8.94
N LYS A 42 -11.59 1.88 -8.68
CA LYS A 42 -12.18 2.22 -7.40
C LYS A 42 -11.95 1.07 -6.42
N ILE A 43 -11.34 1.37 -5.28
CA ILE A 43 -11.10 0.40 -4.21
C ILE A 43 -11.48 1.03 -2.88
N ASP A 44 -12.42 0.38 -2.18
CA ASP A 44 -12.84 0.80 -0.85
C ASP A 44 -12.15 -0.09 0.19
N PHE A 45 -11.12 0.45 0.84
CA PHE A 45 -10.47 -0.25 1.95
C PHE A 45 -11.34 -0.14 3.19
N CYS A 46 -11.65 -1.26 3.80
CA CYS A 46 -12.57 -1.33 4.94
C CYS A 46 -11.91 -1.86 6.22
N GLN A 47 -10.64 -2.23 6.18
CA GLN A 47 -9.93 -2.79 7.33
C GLN A 47 -8.46 -2.36 7.27
N ASP A 48 -7.93 -1.98 8.43
CA ASP A 48 -6.54 -1.57 8.59
C ASP A 48 -5.90 -2.40 9.69
N ASN A 49 -4.76 -3.00 9.41
CA ASN A 49 -4.05 -3.88 10.33
C ASN A 49 -2.60 -3.45 10.49
N TYR A 50 -2.10 -3.55 11.71
CA TYR A 50 -0.69 -3.39 12.00
C TYR A 50 -0.10 -4.72 12.46
N THR A 51 1.05 -5.07 11.94
CA THR A 51 1.76 -6.30 12.30
C THR A 51 3.19 -5.96 12.71
N THR A 52 3.60 -6.49 13.85
CA THR A 52 4.98 -6.42 14.30
C THR A 52 5.55 -7.83 14.35
N SER A 53 6.73 -8.04 13.76
CA SER A 53 7.39 -9.33 13.75
C SER A 53 8.78 -9.25 14.37
N LYS A 54 9.17 -10.31 15.07
CA LYS A 54 10.52 -10.46 15.58
C LYS A 54 11.49 -10.70 14.42
N LYS A 55 12.76 -10.41 14.62
CA LYS A 55 13.81 -10.69 13.63
C LYS A 55 13.78 -12.17 13.19
N GLY A 56 13.86 -12.42 11.90
CA GLY A 56 13.91 -13.77 11.33
C GLY A 56 12.55 -14.41 11.10
N VAL A 57 11.44 -13.74 11.47
CA VAL A 57 10.10 -14.28 11.21
C VAL A 57 9.73 -14.08 9.75
N LEU A 58 9.31 -15.16 9.11
CA LEU A 58 8.71 -15.14 7.78
C LEU A 58 7.22 -15.43 7.90
N ARG A 59 6.40 -14.54 7.31
CA ARG A 59 4.95 -14.70 7.21
C ARG A 59 4.60 -14.82 5.75
N GLY A 60 4.12 -15.96 5.34
CA GLY A 60 3.71 -16.19 3.96
C GLY A 60 3.96 -17.60 3.51
N LEU A 61 3.59 -17.92 2.29
CA LEU A 61 2.80 -17.06 1.41
C LEU A 61 1.31 -17.24 1.73
N HIS A 62 0.53 -16.14 1.64
CA HIS A 62 -0.92 -16.18 1.88
C HIS A 62 -1.66 -15.58 0.70
N TYR A 63 -2.75 -16.20 0.30
CA TYR A 63 -3.63 -15.67 -0.74
C TYR A 63 -5.07 -16.09 -0.48
N GLN A 64 -5.99 -15.44 -1.15
CA GLN A 64 -7.41 -15.77 -1.06
C GLN A 64 -7.99 -15.97 -2.45
N LEU A 65 -8.78 -17.02 -2.57
CA LEU A 65 -9.48 -17.36 -3.82
C LEU A 65 -10.83 -16.65 -3.88
N PRO A 66 -11.32 -16.36 -5.11
CA PRO A 66 -12.69 -15.87 -5.27
C PRO A 66 -13.70 -16.82 -4.60
N PRO A 67 -14.79 -16.32 -3.99
CA PRO A 67 -15.22 -14.92 -3.96
C PRO A 67 -14.60 -14.08 -2.84
N PHE A 68 -13.56 -14.58 -2.15
CA PHE A 68 -12.95 -13.93 -0.97
C PHE A 68 -11.68 -13.14 -1.30
N SER A 69 -11.49 -12.79 -2.56
CA SER A 69 -10.34 -12.01 -3.00
C SER A 69 -10.22 -10.68 -2.26
N GLN A 70 -9.00 -10.25 -1.96
CA GLN A 70 -8.72 -9.00 -1.25
C GLN A 70 -7.71 -8.15 -2.02
N SER A 71 -7.94 -6.83 -2.02
CA SER A 71 -6.91 -5.87 -2.35
C SER A 71 -6.17 -5.48 -1.08
N LYS A 72 -4.87 -5.26 -1.18
CA LYS A 72 -4.03 -4.89 -0.03
C LYS A 72 -3.18 -3.68 -0.38
N LEU A 73 -3.16 -2.70 0.52
CA LEU A 73 -2.20 -1.60 0.50
C LEU A 73 -1.26 -1.80 1.69
N VAL A 74 0.00 -2.08 1.39
CA VAL A 74 0.99 -2.47 2.41
C VAL A 74 2.06 -1.40 2.51
N SER A 75 2.37 -1.01 3.75
CA SER A 75 3.47 -0.09 4.05
C SER A 75 4.39 -0.70 5.09
N VAL A 76 5.68 -0.38 4.99
CA VAL A 76 6.65 -0.71 6.03
C VAL A 76 7.06 0.58 6.72
N LEU A 77 6.90 0.61 8.03
CA LEU A 77 7.17 1.80 8.86
C LEU A 77 8.55 1.74 9.49
#